data_c856bdeb15c8c3bcc32c808456eae4de
#
_entry.id   c856bdeb15c8c3bcc32c808456eae4de
#
_cell.length_a   1.000
_cell.length_b   1.000
_cell.length_c   1.000
_cell.angle_alpha   90.00
_cell.angle_beta   90.00
_cell.angle_gamma   90.00
#
_symmetry.space_group_name_H-M   'P 1'
#
loop_
_entity.id
_entity.type
_entity.pdbx_description
1 polymer ?
#
loop_
_entity_poly.entity_id
_entity_poly.type
_entity_poly.pdbx_seq_one_letter_code
_entity_poly.pdbx_strand_id
1 'polypeptide(L)'
;MLNLVATGVISPEIGLAVAGVHIARGQIQRTRARITVKPRRMDWKAFRGEQLKDDKEFRRYLRVSPELFDRMAADITPDADTLIRKRRAAQNSAGKAAQAEVRGGFVEYELRLAMTLRYMAGGSYLDLMYLFGVKKSSLYAIMWQTLEQLDTCTALPDLTLERDVNDQQRCRALAAGFVSRTRCTHVTGCIGALDGMALKIEQPTTSDNPLKYFCRKLFNAVSVQAVCDSDRRFLYFTWT
;
A
#
# COMPACT_ATOMS: atom_id res chain seq x y z
N MET A 1 37.26 10.51 -4.33
CA MET A 1 37.79 11.79 -3.80
C MET A 1 39.31 11.81 -3.69
N LEU A 2 39.92 10.84 -3.02
CA LEU A 2 41.40 10.73 -2.93
C LEU A 2 42.08 10.74 -4.30
N ASN A 3 41.52 10.08 -5.30
CA ASN A 3 42.06 10.08 -6.67
C ASN A 3 41.99 11.45 -7.36
N LEU A 4 41.00 12.29 -7.06
CA LEU A 4 40.85 13.63 -7.65
C LEU A 4 41.83 14.64 -7.04
N VAL A 5 42.20 14.44 -5.79
CA VAL A 5 43.27 15.21 -5.13
C VAL A 5 44.63 14.81 -5.66
N ALA A 6 44.86 13.50 -5.91
CA ALA A 6 46.09 12.98 -6.44
C ALA A 6 46.36 13.38 -7.92
N THR A 7 45.29 13.66 -8.67
CA THR A 7 45.37 14.14 -10.08
C THR A 7 45.45 15.66 -10.20
N GLY A 8 45.52 16.40 -9.11
CA GLY A 8 45.61 17.87 -9.11
C GLY A 8 44.34 18.60 -9.56
N VAL A 9 43.22 17.88 -9.75
CA VAL A 9 41.93 18.46 -10.15
C VAL A 9 41.24 19.22 -9.01
N ILE A 10 41.52 18.84 -7.75
CA ILE A 10 40.99 19.49 -6.55
C ILE A 10 42.15 19.77 -5.59
N SER A 11 42.25 21.02 -5.06
CA SER A 11 43.29 21.34 -4.07
C SER A 11 43.15 20.49 -2.79
N PRO A 12 44.24 20.14 -2.11
CA PRO A 12 44.23 19.36 -0.87
C PRO A 12 43.32 19.93 0.21
N GLU A 13 43.30 21.26 0.31
CA GLU A 13 42.47 22.00 1.28
C GLU A 13 40.99 21.81 1.04
N ILE A 14 40.54 21.87 -0.22
CA ILE A 14 39.17 21.62 -0.61
C ILE A 14 38.80 20.13 -0.38
N GLY A 15 39.73 19.22 -0.65
CA GLY A 15 39.53 17.78 -0.40
C GLY A 15 39.30 17.49 1.08
N LEU A 16 40.10 18.12 1.97
CA LEU A 16 39.96 18.00 3.42
C LEU A 16 38.66 18.63 3.95
N ALA A 17 38.31 19.83 3.43
CA ALA A 17 37.04 20.48 3.80
C ALA A 17 35.82 19.65 3.43
N VAL A 18 35.77 19.06 2.21
CA VAL A 18 34.69 18.21 1.77
C VAL A 18 34.65 16.90 2.57
N ALA A 19 35.81 16.30 2.88
CA ALA A 19 35.86 15.12 3.73
C ALA A 19 35.35 15.42 5.18
N GLY A 20 35.71 16.58 5.73
CA GLY A 20 35.19 17.05 7.02
C GLY A 20 33.68 17.22 7.04
N VAL A 21 33.11 17.78 5.97
CA VAL A 21 31.64 17.91 5.81
C VAL A 21 30.96 16.54 5.73
N HIS A 22 31.55 15.58 5.01
CA HIS A 22 31.00 14.21 4.93
C HIS A 22 31.04 13.48 6.26
N ILE A 23 32.14 13.62 7.04
CA ILE A 23 32.25 13.03 8.38
C ILE A 23 31.23 13.67 9.31
N ALA A 24 31.11 15.00 9.31
CA ALA A 24 30.12 15.73 10.12
C ALA A 24 28.67 15.32 9.76
N ARG A 25 28.34 15.21 8.46
CA ARG A 25 27.04 14.71 8.01
C ARG A 25 26.78 13.28 8.45
N GLY A 26 27.77 12.40 8.37
CA GLY A 26 27.65 11.01 8.84
C GLY A 26 27.41 10.92 10.36
N GLN A 27 28.08 11.76 11.16
CA GLN A 27 27.87 11.84 12.60
C GLN A 27 26.50 12.44 12.95
N ILE A 28 26.06 13.49 12.25
CA ILE A 28 24.74 14.10 12.42
C ILE A 28 23.62 13.09 12.07
N GLN A 29 23.78 12.31 10.99
CA GLN A 29 22.81 11.27 10.63
C GLN A 29 22.75 10.15 11.68
N ARG A 30 23.89 9.71 12.22
CA ARG A 30 23.94 8.70 13.30
C ARG A 30 23.31 9.22 14.60
N THR A 31 23.53 10.50 14.94
CA THR A 31 22.93 11.12 16.13
C THR A 31 21.43 11.31 15.96
N ARG A 32 20.95 11.76 14.78
CA ARG A 32 19.52 11.87 14.45
C ARG A 32 18.80 10.53 14.44
N ALA A 33 19.46 9.44 14.00
CA ALA A 33 18.88 8.10 14.01
C ALA A 33 18.62 7.56 15.44
N ARG A 34 19.27 8.14 16.48
CA ARG A 34 19.07 7.75 17.88
C ARG A 34 17.91 8.49 18.56
N ILE A 35 17.47 9.63 18.03
CA ILE A 35 16.28 10.33 18.54
C ILE A 35 15.04 9.73 17.87
N THR A 36 14.72 8.51 18.25
CA THR A 36 13.44 7.92 17.85
C THR A 36 12.35 8.53 18.73
N VAL A 37 11.60 9.47 18.17
CA VAL A 37 10.29 9.82 18.72
C VAL A 37 9.51 8.52 18.85
N LYS A 38 8.96 8.29 20.04
CA LYS A 38 8.24 7.06 20.35
C LYS A 38 6.73 7.37 20.22
N PRO A 39 6.14 7.24 19.02
CA PRO A 39 4.71 7.52 18.88
C PRO A 39 3.89 6.52 19.73
N ARG A 40 2.87 7.02 20.40
CA ARG A 40 1.90 6.18 21.09
C ARG A 40 1.09 5.42 20.05
N ARG A 41 0.79 4.15 20.33
CA ARG A 41 -0.11 3.35 19.48
C ARG A 41 -1.47 4.02 19.39
N MET A 42 -1.99 4.15 18.16
CA MET A 42 -3.35 4.67 17.94
C MET A 42 -4.39 3.70 18.52
N ASP A 43 -5.35 4.24 19.23
CA ASP A 43 -6.58 3.53 19.54
C ASP A 43 -7.54 3.67 18.34
N TRP A 44 -7.63 2.60 17.56
CA TRP A 44 -8.44 2.59 16.33
C TRP A 44 -9.92 2.80 16.61
N LYS A 45 -10.46 2.19 17.68
CA LYS A 45 -11.88 2.29 18.01
C LYS A 45 -12.26 3.72 18.39
N ALA A 46 -11.43 4.36 19.21
CA ALA A 46 -11.61 5.76 19.56
C ALA A 46 -11.49 6.67 18.34
N PHE A 47 -10.44 6.49 17.53
CA PHE A 47 -10.23 7.29 16.31
C PHE A 47 -11.38 7.13 15.32
N ARG A 48 -11.82 5.90 15.03
CA ARG A 48 -12.98 5.64 14.16
C ARG A 48 -14.24 6.30 14.70
N GLY A 49 -14.50 6.17 16.00
CA GLY A 49 -15.68 6.73 16.65
C GLY A 49 -15.69 8.26 16.74
N GLU A 50 -14.54 8.92 16.74
CA GLU A 50 -14.44 10.38 16.86
C GLU A 50 -14.25 11.08 15.52
N GLN A 51 -13.34 10.56 14.67
CA GLN A 51 -12.87 11.22 13.45
C GLN A 51 -13.51 10.69 12.18
N LEU A 52 -13.98 9.44 12.18
CA LEU A 52 -14.53 8.77 11.00
C LEU A 52 -15.98 8.33 11.19
N LYS A 53 -16.76 9.11 11.93
CA LYS A 53 -18.20 8.84 12.18
C LYS A 53 -19.04 8.91 10.91
N ASP A 54 -18.73 9.87 10.04
CA ASP A 54 -19.45 10.06 8.79
C ASP A 54 -18.90 9.14 7.70
N ASP A 55 -19.80 8.45 7.02
CA ASP A 55 -19.47 7.57 5.89
C ASP A 55 -18.67 8.25 4.79
N LYS A 56 -18.93 9.54 4.54
CA LYS A 56 -18.19 10.32 3.54
C LYS A 56 -16.73 10.49 3.96
N GLU A 57 -16.49 10.87 5.22
CA GLU A 57 -15.13 11.01 5.75
C GLU A 57 -14.42 9.65 5.81
N PHE A 58 -15.11 8.58 6.20
CA PHE A 58 -14.57 7.23 6.17
C PHE A 58 -14.12 6.82 4.77
N ARG A 59 -14.99 6.99 3.75
CA ARG A 59 -14.67 6.71 2.34
C ARG A 59 -13.56 7.62 1.80
N ARG A 60 -13.55 8.88 2.21
CA ARG A 60 -12.49 9.82 1.84
C ARG A 60 -11.13 9.39 2.40
N TYR A 61 -11.12 8.89 3.63
CA TYR A 61 -9.90 8.50 4.34
C TYR A 61 -9.36 7.15 3.90
N LEU A 62 -10.20 6.11 3.77
CA LEU A 62 -9.82 4.73 3.48
C LEU A 62 -10.15 4.25 2.05
N ARG A 63 -10.93 5.03 1.28
CA ARG A 63 -11.41 4.69 -0.08
C ARG A 63 -12.35 3.49 -0.15
N VAL A 64 -12.84 3.00 0.98
CA VAL A 64 -13.83 1.93 1.08
C VAL A 64 -15.01 2.37 1.95
N SER A 65 -16.16 1.70 1.84
CA SER A 65 -17.28 1.96 2.74
C SER A 65 -17.05 1.32 4.11
N PRO A 66 -17.69 1.84 5.18
CA PRO A 66 -17.61 1.23 6.52
C PRO A 66 -18.02 -0.25 6.51
N GLU A 67 -19.10 -0.61 5.80
CA GLU A 67 -19.61 -1.98 5.74
C GLU A 67 -18.62 -2.92 5.03
N LEU A 68 -17.99 -2.44 3.94
CA LEU A 68 -16.97 -3.22 3.25
C LEU A 68 -15.72 -3.40 4.14
N PHE A 69 -15.31 -2.35 4.84
CA PHE A 69 -14.22 -2.41 5.80
C PHE A 69 -14.47 -3.47 6.88
N ASP A 70 -15.67 -3.48 7.46
CA ASP A 70 -16.03 -4.41 8.55
C ASP A 70 -16.07 -5.86 8.04
N ARG A 71 -16.57 -6.10 6.84
CA ARG A 71 -16.53 -7.43 6.20
C ARG A 71 -15.08 -7.89 5.94
N MET A 72 -14.24 -7.03 5.37
CA MET A 72 -12.81 -7.35 5.16
C MET A 72 -12.09 -7.60 6.48
N ALA A 73 -12.36 -6.78 7.51
CA ALA A 73 -11.76 -6.95 8.82
C ALA A 73 -12.17 -8.27 9.47
N ALA A 74 -13.42 -8.68 9.33
CA ALA A 74 -13.91 -9.98 9.81
C ALA A 74 -13.21 -11.14 9.10
N ASP A 75 -13.10 -11.08 7.77
CA ASP A 75 -12.47 -12.13 6.95
C ASP A 75 -10.98 -12.33 7.27
N ILE A 76 -10.22 -11.24 7.43
CA ILE A 76 -8.78 -11.33 7.72
C ILE A 76 -8.47 -11.64 9.19
N THR A 77 -9.44 -11.51 10.09
CA THR A 77 -9.26 -11.79 11.50
C THR A 77 -9.35 -13.29 11.74
N PRO A 78 -8.30 -13.94 12.26
CA PRO A 78 -8.34 -15.36 12.53
C PRO A 78 -9.31 -15.68 13.65
N ASP A 79 -9.63 -16.97 13.81
CA ASP A 79 -10.44 -17.50 14.90
C ASP A 79 -9.95 -17.04 16.29
N ALA A 80 -10.85 -17.04 17.25
CA ALA A 80 -10.59 -16.51 18.60
C ALA A 80 -9.38 -17.19 19.29
N ASP A 81 -9.22 -18.49 19.15
CA ASP A 81 -8.11 -19.24 19.79
C ASP A 81 -6.75 -18.88 19.19
N THR A 82 -6.69 -18.77 17.86
CA THR A 82 -5.49 -18.31 17.16
C THR A 82 -5.16 -16.87 17.51
N LEU A 83 -6.16 -16.01 17.64
CA LEU A 83 -5.99 -14.62 18.02
C LEU A 83 -5.42 -14.49 19.45
N ILE A 84 -5.98 -15.24 20.41
CA ILE A 84 -5.50 -15.28 21.79
C ILE A 84 -4.05 -15.77 21.83
N ARG A 85 -3.71 -16.83 21.09
CA ARG A 85 -2.35 -17.35 20.99
C ARG A 85 -1.36 -16.32 20.44
N LYS A 86 -1.74 -15.59 19.36
CA LYS A 86 -0.91 -14.53 18.78
C LYS A 86 -0.72 -13.35 19.72
N ARG A 87 -1.76 -12.93 20.44
CA ARG A 87 -1.68 -11.87 21.47
C ARG A 87 -0.74 -12.26 22.60
N ARG A 88 -0.85 -13.49 23.14
CA ARG A 88 0.03 -14.01 24.18
C ARG A 88 1.48 -14.09 23.73
N ALA A 89 1.74 -14.58 22.51
CA ALA A 89 3.08 -14.63 21.93
C ALA A 89 3.71 -13.24 21.81
N ALA A 90 2.95 -12.24 21.39
CA ALA A 90 3.41 -10.86 21.31
C ALA A 90 3.72 -10.25 22.69
N GLN A 91 2.91 -10.54 23.71
CA GLN A 91 3.15 -10.12 25.09
C GLN A 91 4.42 -10.77 25.68
N ASN A 92 4.61 -12.07 25.46
CA ASN A 92 5.79 -12.79 25.92
C ASN A 92 7.08 -12.30 25.25
N SER A 93 7.01 -11.95 23.97
CA SER A 93 8.13 -11.35 23.24
C SER A 93 8.43 -9.95 23.76
N ALA A 94 7.43 -9.16 24.10
CA ALA A 94 7.59 -7.85 24.70
C ALA A 94 8.23 -7.93 26.10
N GLY A 95 7.85 -8.95 26.90
CA GLY A 95 8.46 -9.17 28.22
C GLY A 95 9.95 -9.51 28.17
N LYS A 96 10.38 -10.36 27.22
CA LYS A 96 11.81 -10.66 26.98
C LYS A 96 12.59 -9.47 26.41
N ALA A 97 11.93 -8.58 25.71
CA ALA A 97 12.50 -7.38 25.10
C ALA A 97 12.30 -6.12 25.95
N ALA A 98 11.81 -6.24 27.17
CA ALA A 98 11.66 -5.10 28.09
C ALA A 98 13.00 -4.40 28.38
N GLN A 99 14.12 -5.11 28.27
CA GLN A 99 15.46 -4.53 28.26
C GLN A 99 15.81 -3.83 26.93
N ALA A 100 15.17 -4.18 25.84
CA ALA A 100 15.31 -3.56 24.53
C ALA A 100 13.95 -3.02 24.11
N GLU A 101 13.48 -1.94 24.73
CA GLU A 101 12.32 -1.12 24.35
C GLU A 101 11.53 -1.55 23.07
N VAL A 102 11.07 -2.79 22.99
CA VAL A 102 10.20 -3.27 21.91
C VAL A 102 8.81 -2.70 22.16
N ARG A 103 8.61 -1.57 21.56
CA ARG A 103 7.36 -0.90 21.52
C ARG A 103 6.56 -1.42 20.39
N GLY A 104 5.64 -2.18 20.71
CA GLY A 104 4.71 -2.49 19.71
C GLY A 104 3.90 -3.70 19.92
N GLY A 105 3.51 -4.10 21.03
CA GLY A 105 2.60 -5.18 21.26
C GLY A 105 1.78 -5.65 20.03
N PHE A 106 0.92 -6.52 20.18
CA PHE A 106 0.06 -7.01 19.10
C PHE A 106 -0.68 -5.82 18.41
N VAL A 107 -0.69 -5.81 17.10
CA VAL A 107 -1.48 -4.86 16.30
C VAL A 107 -2.76 -5.55 15.88
N GLU A 108 -3.89 -5.03 16.30
CA GLU A 108 -5.21 -5.56 15.98
C GLU A 108 -5.46 -5.59 14.46
N TYR A 109 -6.22 -6.56 13.97
CA TYR A 109 -6.43 -6.76 12.54
C TYR A 109 -7.16 -5.60 11.87
N GLU A 110 -8.13 -4.98 12.55
CA GLU A 110 -8.77 -3.74 12.07
C GLU A 110 -7.75 -2.63 11.85
N LEU A 111 -6.81 -2.45 12.79
CA LEU A 111 -5.78 -1.42 12.69
C LEU A 111 -4.78 -1.75 11.56
N ARG A 112 -4.45 -3.03 11.35
CA ARG A 112 -3.62 -3.48 10.21
C ARG A 112 -4.29 -3.14 8.89
N LEU A 113 -5.58 -3.45 8.77
CA LEU A 113 -6.37 -3.15 7.58
C LEU A 113 -6.43 -1.64 7.33
N ALA A 114 -6.73 -0.85 8.37
CA ALA A 114 -6.77 0.61 8.26
C ALA A 114 -5.44 1.22 7.80
N MET A 115 -4.30 0.75 8.33
CA MET A 115 -2.97 1.17 7.89
C MET A 115 -2.73 0.84 6.42
N THR A 116 -3.07 -0.39 6.01
CA THR A 116 -2.86 -0.87 4.63
C THR A 116 -3.72 -0.08 3.65
N LEU A 117 -5.01 0.07 3.94
CA LEU A 117 -5.93 0.84 3.10
C LEU A 117 -5.53 2.33 3.03
N ARG A 118 -5.11 2.92 4.14
CA ARG A 118 -4.66 4.32 4.14
C ARG A 118 -3.39 4.51 3.32
N TYR A 119 -2.46 3.57 3.36
CA TYR A 119 -1.28 3.60 2.49
C TYR A 119 -1.68 3.51 1.01
N MET A 120 -2.54 2.56 0.66
CA MET A 120 -3.08 2.41 -0.70
C MET A 120 -3.87 3.63 -1.17
N ALA A 121 -4.52 4.35 -0.24
CA ALA A 121 -5.20 5.61 -0.51
C ALA A 121 -4.23 6.81 -0.73
N GLY A 122 -2.90 6.58 -0.73
CA GLY A 122 -1.88 7.60 -0.97
C GLY A 122 -1.27 8.20 0.30
N GLY A 123 -1.43 7.55 1.46
CA GLY A 123 -0.77 7.97 2.70
C GLY A 123 0.74 7.76 2.66
N SER A 124 1.52 8.74 3.12
CA SER A 124 2.96 8.59 3.27
C SER A 124 3.30 7.60 4.38
N TYR A 125 4.29 6.74 4.16
CA TYR A 125 4.74 5.83 5.21
C TYR A 125 5.23 6.56 6.48
N LEU A 126 5.78 7.77 6.31
CA LEU A 126 6.22 8.59 7.45
C LEU A 126 5.02 9.03 8.29
N ASP A 127 3.96 9.55 7.65
CA ASP A 127 2.76 10.00 8.34
C ASP A 127 2.07 8.82 9.03
N LEU A 128 2.00 7.66 8.36
CA LEU A 128 1.41 6.45 8.92
C LEU A 128 2.17 5.93 10.14
N MET A 129 3.52 5.99 10.12
CA MET A 129 4.33 5.61 11.29
C MET A 129 3.98 6.44 12.52
N TYR A 130 3.84 7.75 12.36
CA TYR A 130 3.51 8.65 13.47
C TYR A 130 2.04 8.52 13.87
N LEU A 131 1.13 8.49 12.92
CA LEU A 131 -0.30 8.41 13.15
C LEU A 131 -0.70 7.12 13.87
N PHE A 132 -0.23 5.98 13.37
CA PHE A 132 -0.58 4.67 13.93
C PHE A 132 0.37 4.18 15.04
N GLY A 133 1.43 4.90 15.31
CA GLY A 133 2.40 4.55 16.35
C GLY A 133 3.14 3.24 16.08
N VAL A 134 3.60 3.02 14.85
CA VAL A 134 4.34 1.82 14.42
C VAL A 134 5.72 2.18 13.88
N LYS A 135 6.67 1.23 13.94
CA LYS A 135 7.99 1.39 13.32
C LYS A 135 7.89 1.15 11.81
N LYS A 136 8.81 1.73 11.02
CA LYS A 136 8.88 1.54 9.56
C LYS A 136 8.89 0.07 9.15
N SER A 137 9.78 -0.73 9.75
CA SER A 137 9.87 -2.17 9.44
C SER A 137 8.58 -2.92 9.77
N SER A 138 7.94 -2.59 10.89
CA SER A 138 6.66 -3.19 11.29
C SER A 138 5.52 -2.77 10.36
N LEU A 139 5.50 -1.51 9.91
CA LEU A 139 4.49 -1.02 8.98
C LEU A 139 4.52 -1.82 7.68
N TYR A 140 5.69 -1.94 7.05
CA TYR A 140 5.80 -2.70 5.80
C TYR A 140 5.48 -4.20 5.99
N ALA A 141 5.96 -4.82 7.07
CA ALA A 141 5.64 -6.23 7.35
C ALA A 141 4.12 -6.43 7.54
N ILE A 142 3.46 -5.53 8.27
CA ILE A 142 2.01 -5.57 8.46
C ILE A 142 1.28 -5.39 7.13
N MET A 143 1.69 -4.43 6.32
CA MET A 143 1.07 -4.17 5.02
C MET A 143 1.16 -5.38 4.09
N TRP A 144 2.34 -5.99 3.95
CA TRP A 144 2.50 -7.19 3.12
C TRP A 144 1.65 -8.35 3.61
N GLN A 145 1.67 -8.64 4.91
CA GLN A 145 0.83 -9.68 5.49
C GLN A 145 -0.68 -9.43 5.30
N THR A 146 -1.10 -8.16 5.40
CA THR A 146 -2.51 -7.80 5.20
C THR A 146 -2.90 -7.90 3.73
N LEU A 147 -2.01 -7.52 2.80
CA LEU A 147 -2.26 -7.69 1.37
C LEU A 147 -2.39 -9.16 0.97
N GLU A 148 -1.53 -10.04 1.48
CA GLU A 148 -1.65 -11.49 1.29
C GLU A 148 -2.98 -12.05 1.83
N GLN A 149 -3.45 -11.54 2.97
CA GLN A 149 -4.76 -11.91 3.52
C GLN A 149 -5.92 -11.37 2.68
N LEU A 150 -5.79 -10.16 2.13
CA LEU A 150 -6.81 -9.57 1.27
C LEU A 150 -6.91 -10.27 -0.10
N ASP A 151 -5.84 -10.86 -0.59
CA ASP A 151 -5.85 -11.66 -1.83
C ASP A 151 -6.78 -12.87 -1.76
N THR A 152 -6.97 -13.42 -0.56
CA THR A 152 -7.88 -14.54 -0.28
C THR A 152 -9.20 -14.11 0.35
N CYS A 153 -9.46 -12.81 0.45
CA CYS A 153 -10.62 -12.24 1.14
C CYS A 153 -11.90 -12.42 0.32
N THR A 154 -12.90 -13.08 0.89
CA THR A 154 -14.20 -13.35 0.23
C THR A 154 -15.10 -12.10 0.20
N ALA A 155 -14.81 -11.10 1.03
CA ALA A 155 -15.55 -9.84 1.05
C ALA A 155 -15.29 -8.97 -0.20
N LEU A 156 -14.17 -9.21 -0.90
CA LEU A 156 -13.83 -8.51 -2.14
C LEU A 156 -14.55 -9.14 -3.33
N PRO A 157 -14.99 -8.32 -4.31
CA PRO A 157 -15.58 -8.85 -5.53
C PRO A 157 -14.52 -9.60 -6.34
N ASP A 158 -14.91 -10.74 -6.89
CA ASP A 158 -14.11 -11.42 -7.89
C ASP A 158 -14.21 -10.64 -9.22
N LEU A 159 -13.06 -10.14 -9.70
CA LEU A 159 -12.93 -9.36 -10.93
C LEU A 159 -12.65 -10.29 -12.13
N THR A 160 -13.48 -11.32 -12.31
CA THR A 160 -13.39 -12.23 -13.46
C THR A 160 -14.34 -11.79 -14.57
N LEU A 161 -13.75 -11.44 -15.71
CA LEU A 161 -14.52 -11.04 -16.90
C LEU A 161 -15.42 -12.18 -17.41
N GLU A 162 -14.97 -13.43 -17.28
CA GLU A 162 -15.71 -14.61 -17.72
C GLU A 162 -17.10 -14.72 -17.09
N ARG A 163 -17.25 -14.42 -15.82
CA ARG A 163 -18.53 -14.42 -15.14
C ARG A 163 -19.50 -13.41 -15.74
N ASP A 164 -19.00 -12.20 -16.01
CA ASP A 164 -19.84 -11.11 -16.50
C ASP A 164 -20.23 -11.30 -17.97
N VAL A 165 -19.36 -11.87 -18.81
CA VAL A 165 -19.64 -12.10 -20.25
C VAL A 165 -20.59 -13.27 -20.48
N ASN A 166 -20.59 -14.28 -19.62
CA ASN A 166 -21.44 -15.46 -19.74
C ASN A 166 -22.87 -15.21 -19.20
N ASP A 167 -23.06 -14.17 -18.40
CA ASP A 167 -24.38 -13.78 -17.90
C ASP A 167 -25.01 -12.73 -18.82
N GLN A 168 -25.94 -13.19 -19.67
CA GLN A 168 -26.66 -12.31 -20.63
C GLN A 168 -27.44 -11.19 -19.93
N GLN A 169 -28.02 -11.44 -18.76
CA GLN A 169 -28.75 -10.42 -18.02
C GLN A 169 -27.79 -9.34 -17.52
N ARG A 170 -26.64 -9.75 -17.02
CA ARG A 170 -25.54 -8.86 -16.59
C ARG A 170 -25.01 -8.04 -17.76
N CYS A 171 -24.76 -8.65 -18.91
CA CYS A 171 -24.31 -7.95 -20.12
C CYS A 171 -25.32 -6.88 -20.57
N ARG A 172 -26.64 -7.20 -20.56
CA ARG A 172 -27.68 -6.22 -20.88
C ARG A 172 -27.70 -5.04 -19.89
N ALA A 173 -27.55 -5.31 -18.61
CA ALA A 173 -27.50 -4.26 -17.58
C ALA A 173 -26.27 -3.35 -17.75
N LEU A 174 -25.09 -3.91 -18.02
CA LEU A 174 -23.88 -3.15 -18.32
C LEU A 174 -24.04 -2.29 -19.57
N ALA A 175 -24.58 -2.86 -20.64
CA ALA A 175 -24.84 -2.14 -21.90
C ALA A 175 -25.83 -0.99 -21.70
N ALA A 176 -26.92 -1.21 -20.96
CA ALA A 176 -27.90 -0.18 -20.64
C ALA A 176 -27.24 0.99 -19.85
N GLY A 177 -26.30 0.69 -18.95
CA GLY A 177 -25.52 1.69 -18.22
C GLY A 177 -24.71 2.61 -19.15
N PHE A 178 -24.06 2.07 -20.19
CA PHE A 178 -23.35 2.88 -21.18
C PHE A 178 -24.29 3.73 -22.03
N VAL A 179 -25.41 3.15 -22.50
CA VAL A 179 -26.42 3.88 -23.27
C VAL A 179 -26.99 5.05 -22.48
N SER A 180 -27.28 4.87 -21.20
CA SER A 180 -27.85 5.94 -20.35
C SER A 180 -26.91 7.12 -20.12
N ARG A 181 -25.59 6.91 -20.23
CA ARG A 181 -24.57 7.94 -19.99
C ARG A 181 -24.03 8.59 -21.26
N THR A 182 -24.21 7.95 -22.40
CA THR A 182 -23.76 8.52 -23.69
C THR A 182 -24.87 9.31 -24.34
N ARG A 183 -24.50 10.41 -24.99
CA ARG A 183 -25.40 11.16 -25.87
C ARG A 183 -25.48 10.57 -27.30
N CYS A 184 -24.69 9.51 -27.54
CA CYS A 184 -24.59 8.87 -28.86
C CYS A 184 -25.51 7.66 -28.91
N THR A 185 -26.44 7.67 -29.83
CA THR A 185 -27.42 6.56 -30.06
C THR A 185 -26.80 5.32 -30.72
N HIS A 186 -25.55 5.44 -31.21
CA HIS A 186 -24.87 4.36 -31.92
C HIS A 186 -24.05 3.44 -31.01
N VAL A 187 -23.83 3.80 -29.76
CA VAL A 187 -23.09 2.97 -28.79
C VAL A 187 -24.08 2.04 -28.10
N THR A 188 -24.50 1.00 -28.80
CA THR A 188 -25.38 -0.06 -28.27
C THR A 188 -24.55 -1.34 -28.06
N GLY A 189 -24.84 -2.07 -26.97
CA GLY A 189 -24.14 -3.33 -26.68
C GLY A 189 -22.74 -3.21 -26.10
N CYS A 190 -22.27 -2.01 -25.75
CA CYS A 190 -21.00 -1.83 -25.05
C CYS A 190 -21.13 -2.29 -23.59
N ILE A 191 -20.40 -3.33 -23.20
CA ILE A 191 -20.43 -3.89 -21.83
C ILE A 191 -19.23 -3.45 -20.97
N GLY A 192 -18.22 -2.83 -21.56
CA GLY A 192 -17.05 -2.37 -20.83
C GLY A 192 -16.15 -1.48 -21.68
N ALA A 193 -15.44 -0.58 -21.03
CA ALA A 193 -14.39 0.24 -21.62
C ALA A 193 -13.02 -0.33 -21.22
N LEU A 194 -12.23 -0.75 -22.22
CA LEU A 194 -10.87 -1.28 -22.03
C LEU A 194 -9.85 -0.16 -22.17
N ASP A 195 -8.96 -0.04 -21.22
CA ASP A 195 -7.77 0.82 -21.33
C ASP A 195 -6.55 0.16 -20.67
N GLY A 196 -5.37 0.63 -21.05
CA GLY A 196 -4.11 0.11 -20.57
C GLY A 196 -3.16 1.20 -20.09
N MET A 197 -2.45 0.92 -19.02
CA MET A 197 -1.43 1.82 -18.49
C MET A 197 -0.13 1.10 -18.16
N ALA A 198 0.99 1.81 -18.28
CA ALA A 198 2.30 1.34 -17.86
C ALA A 198 2.60 1.87 -16.46
N LEU A 199 2.66 0.97 -15.48
CA LEU A 199 3.07 1.30 -14.11
C LEU A 199 4.59 1.26 -14.04
N LYS A 200 5.20 2.42 -13.78
CA LYS A 200 6.66 2.53 -13.65
C LYS A 200 7.14 1.73 -12.45
N ILE A 201 8.16 0.91 -12.68
CA ILE A 201 8.83 0.13 -11.63
C ILE A 201 10.35 0.39 -11.68
N GLU A 202 11.05 0.03 -10.61
CA GLU A 202 12.49 -0.12 -10.65
C GLU A 202 12.87 -1.37 -11.47
N GLN A 203 14.06 -1.37 -12.05
CA GLN A 203 14.51 -2.52 -12.83
C GLN A 203 14.58 -3.76 -11.92
N PRO A 204 13.90 -4.86 -12.27
CA PRO A 204 13.97 -6.09 -11.49
C PRO A 204 15.40 -6.68 -11.55
N THR A 205 16.02 -6.86 -10.39
CA THR A 205 17.37 -7.40 -10.25
C THR A 205 17.41 -8.93 -10.24
N THR A 206 16.27 -9.56 -9.93
CA THR A 206 16.12 -11.02 -9.81
C THR A 206 15.48 -11.68 -11.03
N SER A 207 15.16 -10.92 -12.07
CA SER A 207 14.54 -11.44 -13.28
C SER A 207 15.60 -11.98 -14.25
N ASP A 208 15.38 -13.15 -14.84
CA ASP A 208 16.23 -13.73 -15.88
C ASP A 208 16.30 -12.87 -17.15
N ASN A 209 15.28 -12.05 -17.39
CA ASN A 209 15.25 -11.11 -18.50
C ASN A 209 14.70 -9.73 -18.05
N PRO A 210 15.54 -8.86 -17.50
CA PRO A 210 15.11 -7.52 -17.07
C PRO A 210 14.60 -6.63 -18.21
N LEU A 211 15.06 -6.87 -19.45
CA LEU A 211 14.70 -6.06 -20.62
C LEU A 211 13.22 -6.20 -21.00
N LYS A 212 12.56 -7.29 -20.65
CA LYS A 212 11.13 -7.45 -20.94
C LYS A 212 10.24 -6.42 -20.23
N TYR A 213 10.75 -5.81 -19.15
CA TYR A 213 10.04 -4.74 -18.43
C TYR A 213 10.29 -3.35 -19.02
N PHE A 214 11.24 -3.24 -19.99
CA PHE A 214 11.55 -1.94 -20.59
C PHE A 214 10.51 -1.56 -21.63
N CYS A 215 9.76 -0.48 -21.38
CA CYS A 215 8.66 -0.05 -22.24
C CYS A 215 9.10 1.02 -23.26
N ARG A 216 8.26 1.24 -24.29
CA ARG A 216 8.47 2.25 -25.34
C ARG A 216 8.66 3.69 -24.82
N LYS A 217 8.28 3.95 -23.56
CA LYS A 217 8.42 5.26 -22.93
C LYS A 217 9.78 5.41 -22.22
N LEU A 218 10.74 4.53 -22.48
CA LEU A 218 12.12 4.55 -21.99
C LEU A 218 12.25 4.41 -20.45
N PHE A 219 11.36 3.63 -19.82
CA PHE A 219 11.48 3.23 -18.43
C PHE A 219 11.01 1.78 -18.23
N ASN A 220 11.37 1.18 -17.11
CA ASN A 220 10.86 -0.14 -16.74
C ASN A 220 9.43 -0.01 -16.20
N ALA A 221 8.53 -0.85 -16.70
CA ALA A 221 7.12 -0.84 -16.35
C ALA A 221 6.51 -2.23 -16.35
N VAL A 222 5.47 -2.40 -15.56
CA VAL A 222 4.49 -3.46 -15.70
C VAL A 222 3.30 -2.89 -16.49
N SER A 223 2.89 -3.61 -17.52
CA SER A 223 1.72 -3.22 -18.31
C SER A 223 0.46 -3.71 -17.59
N VAL A 224 -0.45 -2.80 -17.34
CA VAL A 224 -1.75 -3.09 -16.72
C VAL A 224 -2.83 -2.85 -17.74
N GLN A 225 -3.78 -3.78 -17.85
CA GLN A 225 -4.99 -3.64 -18.64
C GLN A 225 -6.20 -3.77 -17.72
N ALA A 226 -7.17 -2.90 -17.89
CA ALA A 226 -8.38 -2.90 -17.08
C ALA A 226 -9.63 -2.67 -17.93
N VAL A 227 -10.72 -3.30 -17.56
CA VAL A 227 -12.06 -3.06 -18.14
C VAL A 227 -12.92 -2.44 -17.05
N CYS A 228 -13.59 -1.33 -17.38
CA CYS A 228 -14.49 -0.62 -16.47
C CYS A 228 -15.92 -0.60 -17.02
N ASP A 229 -16.89 -0.59 -16.10
CA ASP A 229 -18.29 -0.32 -16.40
C ASP A 229 -18.56 1.19 -16.64
N SER A 230 -19.82 1.53 -16.94
CA SER A 230 -20.27 2.92 -17.12
C SER A 230 -20.14 3.77 -15.84
N ASP A 231 -20.08 3.16 -14.66
CA ASP A 231 -19.88 3.82 -13.38
C ASP A 231 -18.41 3.95 -13.00
N ARG A 232 -17.50 3.57 -13.90
CA ARG A 232 -16.04 3.56 -13.68
C ARG A 232 -15.59 2.58 -12.61
N ARG A 233 -16.33 1.48 -12.42
CA ARG A 233 -15.95 0.37 -11.56
C ARG A 233 -15.23 -0.66 -12.40
N PHE A 234 -14.14 -1.22 -11.86
CA PHE A 234 -13.42 -2.29 -12.54
C PHE A 234 -14.28 -3.56 -12.61
N LEU A 235 -14.39 -4.11 -13.83
CA LEU A 235 -14.96 -5.43 -14.11
C LEU A 235 -13.87 -6.48 -14.23
N TYR A 236 -12.71 -6.07 -14.74
CA TYR A 236 -11.57 -6.93 -14.99
C TYR A 236 -10.29 -6.13 -14.88
N PHE A 237 -9.25 -6.82 -14.48
CA PHE A 237 -7.92 -6.23 -14.33
C PHE A 237 -6.86 -7.33 -14.50
N THR A 238 -5.81 -7.05 -15.27
CA THR A 238 -4.66 -7.95 -15.45
C THR A 238 -3.37 -7.16 -15.59
N TRP A 239 -2.24 -7.83 -15.38
CA TRP A 239 -0.91 -7.27 -15.61
C TRP A 239 -0.01 -8.27 -16.33
N THR A 240 0.97 -7.76 -17.10
CA THR A 240 1.98 -8.53 -17.83
C THR A 240 3.34 -7.86 -17.71
#